data_4139cb936b46c86388bfeb6687eb809c
#
_entry.id   4139cb936b46c86388bfeb6687eb809c
#
_cell.length_a   1.000
_cell.length_b   1.000
_cell.length_c   1.000
_cell.angle_alpha   90.00
_cell.angle_beta   90.00
_cell.angle_gamma   90.00
#
_symmetry.space_group_name_H-M   'P 1'
#
loop_
_entity.id
_entity.type
_entity.pdbx_description
1 polymer ?
#
loop_
_entity_poly.entity_id
_entity_poly.type
_entity_poly.pdbx_seq_one_letter_code
_entity_poly.pdbx_strand_id
1 'polypeptide(L)'
;PDQTMIARPLLVAHNANFDLRFLHHVCRRDNHPWPEPKHLDTLKLAQRVFYGATDGPVNYKLDTLAEHFNTPTTPTHRALDDAKATATILNHLIQNLAKIGIEYFDELHQTR
;
A
#
# COMPACT_ATOMS: atom_id res chain seq x y z
N PRO A 1 5.18 -6.51 -29.44
CA PRO A 1 5.17 -6.37 -28.34
C PRO A 1 5.38 -7.47 -27.85
N ASP A 2 6.21 -7.33 -27.40
CA ASP A 2 6.78 -8.40 -26.85
C ASP A 2 6.11 -8.65 -25.57
N GLN A 3 5.60 -9.80 -25.46
CA GLN A 3 4.91 -10.20 -24.26
C GLN A 3 5.83 -10.26 -23.07
N THR A 4 7.11 -10.35 -23.33
CA THR A 4 8.06 -10.31 -22.22
C THR A 4 8.10 -8.95 -21.53
N MET A 5 7.49 -7.95 -22.17
CA MET A 5 7.41 -6.62 -21.57
C MET A 5 6.22 -6.46 -20.64
N ILE A 6 5.42 -7.50 -20.45
CA ILE A 6 4.31 -7.42 -19.52
C ILE A 6 4.88 -7.30 -18.12
N ALA A 7 4.58 -6.18 -17.48
CA ALA A 7 5.05 -5.94 -16.14
C ALA A 7 4.28 -6.79 -15.14
N ARG A 8 4.94 -7.17 -14.06
CA ARG A 8 4.22 -7.79 -12.95
C ARG A 8 3.25 -6.79 -12.37
N PRO A 9 2.09 -7.25 -11.92
CA PRO A 9 1.14 -6.35 -11.29
C PRO A 9 1.75 -5.80 -10.00
N LEU A 10 1.45 -4.53 -9.71
CA LEU A 10 1.82 -3.92 -8.45
C LEU A 10 0.59 -3.91 -7.56
N LEU A 11 0.66 -4.62 -6.45
CA LEU A 11 -0.41 -4.63 -5.46
C LEU A 11 -0.13 -3.56 -4.42
N VAL A 12 -1.09 -2.68 -4.20
CA VAL A 12 -1.02 -1.69 -3.14
C VAL A 12 -2.13 -2.00 -2.16
N ALA A 13 -1.78 -2.17 -0.91
CA ALA A 13 -2.76 -2.49 0.12
C ALA A 13 -2.32 -1.92 1.45
N HIS A 14 -3.30 -1.73 2.33
CA HIS A 14 -3.01 -1.37 3.71
C HIS A 14 -2.97 -2.66 4.52
N ASN A 15 -1.81 -3.01 5.05
CA ASN A 15 -1.54 -4.29 5.69
C ASN A 15 -1.54 -5.43 4.65
N ALA A 16 -0.63 -5.33 3.71
CA ALA A 16 -0.61 -6.17 2.51
C ALA A 16 -0.46 -7.67 2.80
N ASN A 17 0.16 -8.04 3.91
CA ASN A 17 0.33 -9.46 4.23
C ASN A 17 -1.01 -10.21 4.31
N PHE A 18 -2.04 -9.56 4.81
CA PHE A 18 -3.37 -10.16 4.89
C PHE A 18 -3.91 -10.41 3.48
N ASP A 19 -3.83 -9.39 2.62
CA ASP A 19 -4.36 -9.49 1.26
C ASP A 19 -3.58 -10.49 0.42
N LEU A 20 -2.27 -10.52 0.58
CA LEU A 20 -1.43 -11.48 -0.15
C LEU A 20 -1.77 -12.91 0.23
N ARG A 21 -1.98 -13.18 1.51
CA ARG A 21 -2.34 -14.53 1.96
C ARG A 21 -3.69 -14.95 1.41
N PHE A 22 -4.65 -14.02 1.40
CA PHE A 22 -5.98 -14.31 0.86
C PHE A 22 -5.90 -14.61 -0.63
N LEU A 23 -5.20 -13.78 -1.39
CA LEU A 23 -5.05 -13.98 -2.83
C LEU A 23 -4.32 -15.28 -3.15
N HIS A 24 -3.28 -15.60 -2.39
CA HIS A 24 -2.54 -16.85 -2.57
C HIS A 24 -3.44 -18.06 -2.33
N HIS A 25 -4.27 -17.97 -1.29
CA HIS A 25 -5.24 -19.04 -0.99
C HIS A 25 -6.24 -19.23 -2.13
N VAL A 26 -6.76 -18.13 -2.68
CA VAL A 26 -7.71 -18.20 -3.80
C VAL A 26 -7.05 -18.81 -5.04
N CYS A 27 -5.83 -18.41 -5.35
CA CYS A 27 -5.11 -18.98 -6.49
C CYS A 27 -4.91 -20.48 -6.33
N ARG A 28 -4.55 -20.94 -5.14
CA ARG A 28 -4.39 -22.37 -4.88
C ARG A 28 -5.71 -23.11 -4.99
N ARG A 29 -6.77 -22.56 -4.40
CA ARG A 29 -8.09 -23.19 -4.42
C ARG A 29 -8.60 -23.38 -5.85
N ASP A 30 -8.40 -22.36 -6.69
CA ASP A 30 -8.93 -22.36 -8.05
C ASP A 30 -7.90 -22.85 -9.07
N ASN A 31 -6.78 -23.38 -8.60
CA ASN A 31 -5.73 -23.94 -9.44
C ASN A 31 -5.15 -22.91 -10.43
N HIS A 32 -5.08 -21.66 -10.02
CA HIS A 32 -4.44 -20.61 -10.80
C HIS A 32 -2.99 -20.44 -10.35
N PRO A 33 -2.08 -20.15 -11.28
CA PRO A 33 -0.70 -19.89 -10.89
C PRO A 33 -0.62 -18.62 -10.06
N TRP A 34 0.29 -18.62 -9.08
CA TRP A 34 0.54 -17.44 -8.26
C TRP A 34 1.37 -16.44 -9.08
N PRO A 35 0.87 -15.21 -9.31
CA PRO A 35 1.55 -14.27 -10.18
C PRO A 35 2.75 -13.57 -9.54
N GLU A 36 3.03 -13.83 -8.29
CA GLU A 36 4.13 -13.19 -7.54
C GLU A 36 4.11 -11.67 -7.72
N PRO A 37 3.04 -11.00 -7.31
CA PRO A 37 2.94 -9.56 -7.53
C PRO A 37 3.96 -8.80 -6.69
N LYS A 38 4.52 -7.73 -7.25
CA LYS A 38 5.21 -6.77 -6.42
C LYS A 38 4.17 -6.05 -5.57
N HIS A 39 4.56 -5.62 -4.38
CA HIS A 39 3.58 -5.00 -3.50
C HIS A 39 4.18 -3.84 -2.72
N LEU A 40 3.32 -2.89 -2.39
CA LEU A 40 3.61 -1.80 -1.46
C LEU A 40 2.57 -1.87 -0.35
N ASP A 41 3.02 -1.75 0.87
CA ASP A 41 2.14 -1.80 2.04
C ASP A 41 2.08 -0.40 2.65
N THR A 42 0.94 0.26 2.53
CA THR A 42 0.78 1.61 3.05
C THR A 42 0.90 1.67 4.57
N LEU A 43 0.61 0.57 5.27
CA LEU A 43 0.85 0.50 6.71
C LEU A 43 2.34 0.65 7.02
N LYS A 44 3.17 -0.12 6.33
CA LYS A 44 4.62 -0.06 6.55
C LYS A 44 5.22 1.25 6.09
N LEU A 45 4.73 1.79 4.98
CA LEU A 45 5.19 3.10 4.50
C LEU A 45 4.84 4.20 5.49
N ALA A 46 3.64 4.14 6.08
CA ALA A 46 3.24 5.11 7.09
C ALA A 46 4.13 5.01 8.32
N GLN A 47 4.44 3.81 8.76
CA GLN A 47 5.35 3.61 9.89
C GLN A 47 6.72 4.21 9.61
N ARG A 48 7.19 4.14 8.36
CA ARG A 48 8.46 4.73 7.97
C ARG A 48 8.38 6.26 7.96
N VAL A 49 7.32 6.81 7.37
CA VAL A 49 7.16 8.27 7.26
C VAL A 49 7.07 8.92 8.63
N PHE A 50 6.33 8.30 9.55
CA PHE A 50 6.10 8.91 10.86
C PHE A 50 7.03 8.40 11.94
N TYR A 51 8.06 7.66 11.58
CA TYR A 51 9.02 7.16 12.56
C TYR A 51 9.64 8.31 13.32
N GLY A 52 9.48 8.31 14.63
CA GLY A 52 10.02 9.37 15.49
C GLY A 52 9.26 10.68 15.45
N ALA A 53 8.17 10.77 14.69
CA ALA A 53 7.39 12.01 14.62
C ALA A 53 6.62 12.23 15.91
N THR A 54 6.54 13.48 16.35
CA THR A 54 5.81 13.83 17.56
C THR A 54 4.37 14.24 17.26
N ASP A 55 4.08 14.59 16.00
CA ASP A 55 2.77 15.09 15.58
C ASP A 55 2.13 14.16 14.52
N GLY A 56 2.52 12.90 14.51
CA GLY A 56 1.94 11.93 13.60
C GLY A 56 0.57 11.45 14.05
N PRO A 57 -0.03 10.51 13.29
CA PRO A 57 -1.33 9.96 13.66
C PRO A 57 -1.21 9.09 14.91
N VAL A 58 -2.33 8.94 15.61
CA VAL A 58 -2.35 8.17 16.87
C VAL A 58 -2.17 6.68 16.64
N ASN A 59 -2.47 6.21 15.46
CA ASN A 59 -2.21 4.84 15.03
C ASN A 59 -2.12 4.84 13.50
N TYR A 60 -1.88 3.66 12.90
CA TYR A 60 -1.72 3.55 11.46
C TYR A 60 -2.85 2.79 10.80
N LYS A 61 -4.04 2.82 11.40
CA LYS A 61 -5.21 2.25 10.75
C LYS A 61 -5.60 3.09 9.54
N LEU A 62 -6.26 2.48 8.58
CA LEU A 62 -6.66 3.16 7.36
C LEU A 62 -7.51 4.39 7.64
N ASP A 63 -8.50 4.26 8.53
CA ASP A 63 -9.38 5.36 8.92
C ASP A 63 -8.59 6.53 9.49
N THR A 64 -7.65 6.23 10.36
CA THR A 64 -6.84 7.24 11.03
C THR A 64 -5.95 7.97 10.04
N LEU A 65 -5.33 7.23 9.11
CA LEU A 65 -4.50 7.85 8.10
C LEU A 65 -5.33 8.68 7.13
N ALA A 66 -6.52 8.22 6.77
CA ALA A 66 -7.43 8.99 5.93
C ALA A 66 -7.79 10.32 6.56
N GLU A 67 -8.05 10.31 7.87
CA GLU A 67 -8.35 11.54 8.59
C GLU A 67 -7.12 12.43 8.67
N HIS A 68 -5.98 11.86 8.99
CA HIS A 68 -4.72 12.60 9.11
C HIS A 68 -4.36 13.33 7.81
N PHE A 69 -4.52 12.65 6.68
CA PHE A 69 -4.23 13.22 5.37
C PHE A 69 -5.41 13.92 4.73
N ASN A 70 -6.55 13.93 5.41
CA ASN A 70 -7.76 14.59 4.93
C ASN A 70 -8.14 14.12 3.52
N THR A 71 -8.23 12.80 3.33
CA THR A 71 -8.50 12.22 2.03
C THR A 71 -9.92 12.57 1.56
N PRO A 72 -10.14 12.75 0.24
CA PRO A 72 -11.48 13.05 -0.27
C PRO A 72 -12.47 11.90 -0.06
N THR A 73 -11.97 10.65 -0.08
CA THR A 73 -12.83 9.49 0.13
C THR A 73 -12.54 8.91 1.51
N THR A 74 -13.59 8.77 2.31
CA THR A 74 -13.48 8.20 3.64
C THR A 74 -13.60 6.68 3.55
N PRO A 75 -12.75 5.91 4.23
CA PRO A 75 -12.93 4.46 4.28
C PRO A 75 -14.25 4.10 4.94
N THR A 76 -14.97 3.16 4.34
CA THR A 76 -16.30 2.72 4.82
C THR A 76 -16.38 1.22 5.02
N HIS A 77 -15.24 0.52 4.90
CA HIS A 77 -15.15 -0.94 4.88
C HIS A 77 -15.75 -1.53 3.60
N ARG A 78 -16.09 -0.69 2.63
CA ARG A 78 -16.42 -1.15 1.29
C ARG A 78 -15.16 -1.10 0.43
N ALA A 79 -14.96 -2.14 -0.39
CA ALA A 79 -13.71 -2.32 -1.10
C ALA A 79 -13.31 -1.11 -1.93
N LEU A 80 -14.25 -0.51 -2.65
CA LEU A 80 -13.93 0.62 -3.53
C LEU A 80 -13.54 1.87 -2.74
N ASP A 81 -14.28 2.19 -1.68
CA ASP A 81 -13.98 3.37 -0.88
C ASP A 81 -12.64 3.20 -0.17
N ASP A 82 -12.38 2.01 0.35
CA ASP A 82 -11.11 1.72 1.02
C ASP A 82 -9.94 1.75 0.03
N ALA A 83 -10.15 1.26 -1.20
CA ALA A 83 -9.13 1.31 -2.23
C ALA A 83 -8.82 2.75 -2.65
N LYS A 84 -9.86 3.59 -2.78
CA LYS A 84 -9.64 5.01 -3.11
C LYS A 84 -8.89 5.73 -2.02
N ALA A 85 -9.26 5.50 -0.77
CA ALA A 85 -8.56 6.09 0.37
C ALA A 85 -7.10 5.62 0.42
N THR A 86 -6.87 4.34 0.21
CA THR A 86 -5.52 3.77 0.20
C THR A 86 -4.67 4.41 -0.89
N ALA A 87 -5.22 4.59 -2.09
CA ALA A 87 -4.49 5.22 -3.19
C ALA A 87 -4.10 6.66 -2.87
N THR A 88 -5.00 7.42 -2.26
CA THR A 88 -4.70 8.80 -1.88
C THR A 88 -3.64 8.84 -0.78
N ILE A 89 -3.75 7.96 0.21
CA ILE A 89 -2.77 7.86 1.28
C ILE A 89 -1.40 7.49 0.71
N LEU A 90 -1.36 6.53 -0.20
CA LEU A 90 -0.11 6.14 -0.85
C LEU A 90 0.56 7.33 -1.52
N ASN A 91 -0.21 8.15 -2.22
CA ASN A 91 0.32 9.33 -2.89
C ASN A 91 0.96 10.30 -1.89
N HIS A 92 0.29 10.53 -0.77
CA HIS A 92 0.86 11.39 0.29
C HIS A 92 2.13 10.80 0.89
N LEU A 93 2.13 9.49 1.13
CA LEU A 93 3.30 8.82 1.71
C LEU A 93 4.50 8.88 0.76
N ILE A 94 4.26 8.66 -0.53
CA ILE A 94 5.32 8.72 -1.53
C ILE A 94 5.91 10.14 -1.58
N GLN A 95 5.07 11.16 -1.54
CA GLN A 95 5.55 12.53 -1.54
C GLN A 95 6.41 12.83 -0.31
N ASN A 96 6.00 12.32 0.85
CA ASN A 96 6.79 12.50 2.06
C ASN A 96 8.11 11.76 2.01
N LEU A 97 8.13 10.55 1.46
CA LEU A 97 9.37 9.78 1.33
C LEU A 97 10.31 10.42 0.32
N ALA A 98 9.79 11.01 -0.75
CA ALA A 98 10.61 11.71 -1.73
C ALA A 98 11.38 12.86 -1.10
N LYS A 99 10.80 13.53 -0.10
CA LYS A 99 11.47 14.63 0.60
C LYS A 99 12.71 14.19 1.34
N ILE A 100 12.82 12.90 1.67
CA ILE A 100 14.01 12.36 2.32
C ILE A 100 14.82 11.48 1.37
N GLY A 101 14.59 11.62 0.06
CA GLY A 101 15.41 10.97 -0.97
C GLY A 101 14.99 9.57 -1.36
N ILE A 102 13.85 9.08 -0.89
CA ILE A 102 13.37 7.74 -1.24
C ILE A 102 12.36 7.87 -2.38
N GLU A 103 12.79 7.53 -3.60
CA GLU A 103 11.98 7.76 -4.79
C GLU A 103 11.70 6.52 -5.62
N TYR A 104 12.48 5.46 -5.44
CA TYR A 104 12.38 4.29 -6.31
C TYR A 104 11.67 3.15 -5.61
N PHE A 105 10.96 2.33 -6.40
CA PHE A 105 10.21 1.20 -5.87
C PHE A 105 11.04 0.31 -4.96
N ASP A 106 12.28 0.01 -5.37
CA ASP A 106 13.11 -0.90 -4.58
C ASP A 106 13.39 -0.35 -3.19
N GLU A 107 13.56 0.97 -3.06
CA GLU A 107 13.72 1.61 -1.77
C GLU A 107 12.45 1.53 -0.94
N LEU A 108 11.29 1.75 -1.57
CA LEU A 108 10.00 1.66 -0.90
C LEU A 108 9.71 0.23 -0.45
N HIS A 109 10.06 -0.74 -1.29
CA HIS A 109 9.80 -2.14 -1.00
C HIS A 109 10.64 -2.65 0.17
N GLN A 110 11.79 -2.07 0.42
CA GLN A 110 12.65 -2.43 1.54
C GLN A 110 12.18 -1.83 2.86
N THR A 111 11.15 -1.00 2.84
CA THR A 111 10.60 -0.41 4.06
C THR A 111 9.94 -1.50 4.88
N ARG A 112 10.26 -1.57 6.13
CA ARG A 112 9.77 -2.60 7.02
C ARG A 112 9.14 -2.00 8.26
#